data_702815db9822478b58f8890f483e5da0
#
_entry.id   702815db9822478b58f8890f483e5da0
#
_cell.length_a   1.000
_cell.length_b   1.000
_cell.length_c   1.000
_cell.angle_alpha   90.00
_cell.angle_beta   90.00
_cell.angle_gamma   90.00
#
_symmetry.space_group_name_H-M   'P 1'
#
loop_
_entity.id
_entity.type
_entity.pdbx_description
1 polymer ?
#
loop_
_entity_poly.entity_id
_entity_poly.type
_entity_poly.pdbx_seq_one_letter_code
_entity_poly.pdbx_strand_id
1 'polypeptide(L)'
;MSAVAGRVAIVFPGDPANWHASALSPRLAPVFTALAGLGLAAAPVPYAAARADEARGRLLAADAILAWVDPVSEDGDRTALDAILRDAAAAGARIGSHPDVIAKMGTKAVLYDTRALGWGTDTRLYTTPAEFRGQFPARLAADGVRVLKPSRGNGGLGVWKVTLGDGRGGSPVPGPDAIVLAQHARVRDGTREELPLGQLMDRCAAAFTAYGGTGTLIDQAFARRIGHGIIRAYLVRDQVTGFARQYPKGLSPEERAARGISTDADVPAAGIMGLPSGKTMYPPGEPAFARLRQLLEGEWVPGMQAILGLDAGSLPVLWDADFLFGPRTAGGQDSYLLCEINASSVTPFPPEAVPLLARATAQAVTAARTGR
;
A
#
# COMPACT_ATOMS: atom_id res chain seq x y z
N MET A 1 33.85 -25.46 -9.37
CA MET A 1 32.54 -24.80 -9.51
C MET A 1 31.90 -24.82 -8.13
N SER A 2 31.70 -23.65 -7.50
CA SER A 2 31.01 -23.56 -6.21
C SER A 2 29.57 -24.01 -6.40
N ALA A 3 29.06 -24.88 -5.52
CA ALA A 3 27.65 -25.30 -5.60
C ALA A 3 26.74 -24.10 -5.49
N VAL A 4 25.73 -24.00 -6.37
CA VAL A 4 24.73 -22.94 -6.33
C VAL A 4 23.98 -22.99 -4.98
N ALA A 5 24.04 -21.90 -4.22
CA ALA A 5 23.49 -21.86 -2.86
C ALA A 5 21.95 -22.00 -2.82
N GLY A 6 21.25 -21.77 -3.95
CA GLY A 6 19.81 -21.93 -4.09
C GLY A 6 19.26 -21.27 -5.36
N ARG A 7 18.01 -21.62 -5.71
CA ARG A 7 17.31 -21.15 -6.91
C ARG A 7 16.24 -20.14 -6.51
N VAL A 8 16.29 -18.95 -7.12
CA VAL A 8 15.31 -17.88 -6.88
C VAL A 8 14.56 -17.58 -8.18
N ALA A 9 13.25 -17.68 -8.19
CA ALA A 9 12.42 -17.24 -9.31
C ALA A 9 11.98 -15.79 -9.07
N ILE A 10 12.18 -14.91 -10.06
CA ILE A 10 11.70 -13.53 -10.04
C ILE A 10 10.59 -13.39 -11.05
N VAL A 11 9.34 -13.22 -10.54
CA VAL A 11 8.13 -13.15 -11.35
C VAL A 11 7.77 -11.69 -11.63
N PHE A 12 7.49 -11.36 -12.87
CA PHE A 12 7.07 -10.03 -13.29
C PHE A 12 6.17 -10.10 -14.53
N PRO A 13 5.33 -9.08 -14.82
CA PRO A 13 4.47 -9.08 -15.98
C PRO A 13 5.29 -9.17 -17.29
N GLY A 14 4.91 -10.07 -18.17
CA GLY A 14 5.58 -10.26 -19.45
C GLY A 14 5.08 -11.49 -20.19
N ASP A 15 5.45 -11.61 -21.47
CA ASP A 15 5.14 -12.80 -22.27
C ASP A 15 6.03 -13.98 -21.86
N PRO A 16 5.46 -15.09 -21.38
CA PRO A 16 6.22 -16.29 -21.01
C PRO A 16 7.05 -16.88 -22.16
N ALA A 17 6.68 -16.67 -23.43
CA ALA A 17 7.47 -17.12 -24.58
C ALA A 17 8.81 -16.38 -24.70
N ASN A 18 8.92 -15.17 -24.15
CA ASN A 18 10.08 -14.29 -24.25
C ASN A 18 10.99 -14.31 -23.01
N TRP A 19 10.94 -15.36 -22.21
CA TRP A 19 11.71 -15.44 -20.96
C TRP A 19 13.24 -15.36 -21.17
N HIS A 20 13.76 -15.73 -22.34
CA HIS A 20 15.17 -15.58 -22.69
C HIS A 20 15.55 -14.16 -23.13
N ALA A 21 14.60 -13.45 -23.73
CA ALA A 21 14.80 -12.12 -24.27
C ALA A 21 14.36 -11.01 -23.33
N SER A 22 13.96 -11.37 -22.09
CA SER A 22 13.51 -10.38 -21.12
C SER A 22 14.66 -9.42 -20.85
N ALA A 23 14.64 -8.28 -21.56
CA ALA A 23 15.31 -7.09 -21.09
C ALA A 23 14.82 -6.90 -19.64
N LEU A 24 15.68 -7.30 -18.70
CA LEU A 24 15.41 -7.13 -17.28
C LEU A 24 15.00 -5.68 -17.09
N SER A 25 13.79 -5.47 -16.60
CA SER A 25 13.37 -4.12 -16.27
C SER A 25 14.51 -3.44 -15.50
N PRO A 26 14.95 -2.23 -15.86
CA PRO A 26 15.99 -1.50 -15.12
C PRO A 26 15.72 -1.48 -13.60
N ARG A 27 14.45 -1.58 -13.23
CA ARG A 27 13.96 -1.67 -11.85
C ARG A 27 14.41 -2.95 -11.14
N LEU A 28 14.50 -4.10 -11.83
CA LEU A 28 14.79 -5.41 -11.22
C LEU A 28 16.22 -5.89 -11.49
N ALA A 29 16.91 -5.35 -12.49
CA ALA A 29 18.29 -5.72 -12.80
C ALA A 29 19.24 -5.70 -11.59
N PRO A 30 19.20 -4.69 -10.69
CA PRO A 30 20.03 -4.68 -9.49
C PRO A 30 19.75 -5.85 -8.55
N VAL A 31 18.50 -6.33 -8.48
CA VAL A 31 18.12 -7.47 -7.63
C VAL A 31 18.78 -8.76 -8.13
N PHE A 32 18.76 -9.01 -9.44
CA PHE A 32 19.44 -10.16 -10.03
C PHE A 32 20.95 -10.14 -9.74
N THR A 33 21.59 -8.97 -9.90
CA THR A 33 23.02 -8.80 -9.63
C THR A 33 23.34 -9.07 -8.16
N ALA A 34 22.55 -8.55 -7.23
CA ALA A 34 22.75 -8.72 -5.80
C ALA A 34 22.57 -10.19 -5.36
N LEU A 35 21.56 -10.90 -5.89
CA LEU A 35 21.34 -12.31 -5.63
C LEU A 35 22.50 -13.18 -6.17
N ALA A 36 22.96 -12.91 -7.39
CA ALA A 36 24.12 -13.60 -7.98
C ALA A 36 25.39 -13.40 -7.17
N GLY A 37 25.60 -12.17 -6.63
CA GLY A 37 26.72 -11.86 -5.72
C GLY A 37 26.72 -12.68 -4.42
N LEU A 38 25.56 -13.23 -4.02
CA LEU A 38 25.41 -14.13 -2.88
C LEU A 38 25.43 -15.63 -3.29
N GLY A 39 25.76 -15.94 -4.54
CA GLY A 39 25.80 -17.32 -5.05
C GLY A 39 24.43 -17.92 -5.34
N LEU A 40 23.36 -17.13 -5.35
CA LEU A 40 22.01 -17.59 -5.69
C LEU A 40 21.79 -17.56 -7.21
N ALA A 41 21.18 -18.61 -7.77
CA ALA A 41 20.75 -18.63 -9.16
C ALA A 41 19.39 -17.98 -9.29
N ALA A 42 19.36 -16.69 -9.64
CA ALA A 42 18.14 -15.97 -9.92
C ALA A 42 17.71 -16.14 -11.38
N ALA A 43 16.49 -16.61 -11.60
CA ALA A 43 15.91 -16.78 -12.94
C ALA A 43 14.71 -15.87 -13.16
N PRO A 44 14.61 -15.19 -14.31
CA PRO A 44 13.42 -14.42 -14.67
C PRO A 44 12.25 -15.36 -15.02
N VAL A 45 11.05 -15.02 -14.55
CA VAL A 45 9.81 -15.72 -14.87
C VAL A 45 8.78 -14.66 -15.31
N PRO A 46 8.73 -14.33 -16.61
CA PRO A 46 7.66 -13.51 -17.16
C PRO A 46 6.32 -14.20 -16.94
N TYR A 47 5.32 -13.44 -16.54
CA TYR A 47 3.99 -13.94 -16.20
C TYR A 47 2.91 -13.18 -16.97
N ALA A 48 1.99 -13.94 -17.57
CA ALA A 48 0.72 -13.46 -18.10
C ALA A 48 -0.40 -14.36 -17.56
N ALA A 49 -1.50 -13.77 -17.10
CA ALA A 49 -2.60 -14.52 -16.46
C ALA A 49 -3.19 -15.60 -17.39
N ALA A 50 -3.34 -15.30 -18.69
CA ALA A 50 -3.83 -16.24 -19.69
C ALA A 50 -2.91 -17.45 -19.93
N ARG A 51 -1.67 -17.42 -19.44
CA ARG A 51 -0.63 -18.43 -19.63
C ARG A 51 0.06 -18.82 -18.32
N ALA A 52 -0.71 -18.79 -17.21
CA ALA A 52 -0.19 -19.02 -15.86
C ALA A 52 0.52 -20.40 -15.72
N ASP A 53 0.00 -21.43 -16.41
CA ASP A 53 0.57 -22.79 -16.37
C ASP A 53 2.00 -22.86 -16.89
N GLU A 54 2.41 -21.99 -17.79
CA GLU A 54 3.78 -21.96 -18.32
C GLU A 54 4.80 -21.48 -17.25
N ALA A 55 4.36 -20.63 -16.32
CA ALA A 55 5.20 -20.23 -15.20
C ALA A 55 5.27 -21.30 -14.10
N ARG A 56 4.21 -22.12 -13.96
CA ARG A 56 4.03 -23.08 -12.84
C ARG A 56 5.24 -23.97 -12.60
N GLY A 57 5.73 -24.65 -13.63
CA GLY A 57 6.84 -25.59 -13.49
C GLY A 57 8.12 -24.92 -12.97
N ARG A 58 8.40 -23.69 -13.38
CA ARG A 58 9.58 -22.92 -12.95
C ARG A 58 9.41 -22.44 -11.50
N LEU A 59 8.20 -22.03 -11.12
CA LEU A 59 7.93 -21.57 -9.76
C LEU A 59 8.00 -22.70 -8.75
N LEU A 60 7.45 -23.88 -9.07
CA LEU A 60 7.51 -25.06 -8.21
C LEU A 60 8.94 -25.61 -8.05
N ALA A 61 9.84 -25.33 -8.98
CA ALA A 61 11.24 -25.74 -8.93
C ALA A 61 12.14 -24.79 -8.13
N ALA A 62 11.64 -23.63 -7.70
CA ALA A 62 12.43 -22.63 -6.99
C ALA A 62 12.48 -22.90 -5.48
N ASP A 63 13.57 -22.50 -4.82
CA ASP A 63 13.69 -22.51 -3.36
C ASP A 63 13.10 -21.23 -2.75
N ALA A 64 13.11 -20.12 -3.51
CA ALA A 64 12.40 -18.88 -3.17
C ALA A 64 11.81 -18.23 -4.40
N ILE A 65 10.70 -17.49 -4.19
CA ILE A 65 10.00 -16.75 -5.25
C ILE A 65 9.79 -15.29 -4.81
N LEU A 66 10.26 -14.37 -5.64
CA LEU A 66 10.00 -12.94 -5.51
C LEU A 66 9.04 -12.53 -6.62
N ALA A 67 7.85 -12.02 -6.26
CA ALA A 67 6.79 -11.69 -7.23
C ALA A 67 6.55 -10.18 -7.31
N TRP A 68 6.76 -9.63 -8.51
CA TRP A 68 6.46 -8.24 -8.89
C TRP A 68 5.26 -8.16 -9.86
N VAL A 69 4.21 -8.91 -9.58
CA VAL A 69 2.93 -8.83 -10.29
C VAL A 69 1.92 -8.14 -9.40
N ASP A 70 1.38 -7.02 -9.87
CA ASP A 70 0.40 -6.23 -9.12
C ASP A 70 -0.91 -7.03 -8.98
N PRO A 71 -1.45 -7.22 -7.76
CA PRO A 71 -2.72 -7.93 -7.57
C PRO A 71 -3.95 -7.15 -8.05
N VAL A 72 -3.80 -5.89 -8.43
CA VAL A 72 -4.91 -4.96 -8.78
C VAL A 72 -4.68 -4.28 -10.14
N SER A 73 -3.80 -4.80 -11.01
CA SER A 73 -3.60 -4.23 -12.35
C SER A 73 -4.83 -4.46 -13.25
N GLU A 74 -5.04 -3.56 -14.22
CA GLU A 74 -6.16 -3.64 -15.19
C GLU A 74 -6.15 -4.95 -15.99
N ASP A 75 -4.98 -5.56 -16.19
CA ASP A 75 -4.77 -6.85 -16.87
C ASP A 75 -4.66 -8.03 -15.89
N GLY A 76 -4.81 -7.79 -14.57
CA GLY A 76 -4.29 -8.68 -13.56
C GLY A 76 -5.33 -9.42 -12.74
N ASP A 77 -5.94 -10.44 -13.30
CA ASP A 77 -6.40 -11.54 -12.46
C ASP A 77 -5.15 -12.32 -11.96
N ARG A 78 -4.72 -12.00 -10.75
CA ARG A 78 -3.62 -12.68 -10.09
C ARG A 78 -4.03 -14.01 -9.45
N THR A 79 -5.31 -14.41 -9.52
CA THR A 79 -5.86 -15.59 -8.85
C THR A 79 -5.08 -16.87 -9.18
N ALA A 80 -4.76 -17.08 -10.47
CA ALA A 80 -3.99 -18.23 -10.89
C ALA A 80 -2.53 -18.19 -10.36
N LEU A 81 -1.87 -17.03 -10.37
CA LEU A 81 -0.54 -16.87 -9.78
C LEU A 81 -0.57 -17.13 -8.28
N ASP A 82 -1.55 -16.58 -7.56
CA ASP A 82 -1.69 -16.75 -6.12
C ASP A 82 -1.90 -18.22 -5.74
N ALA A 83 -2.63 -18.98 -6.55
CA ALA A 83 -2.75 -20.43 -6.37
C ALA A 83 -1.41 -21.14 -6.55
N ILE A 84 -0.66 -20.82 -7.62
CA ILE A 84 0.67 -21.38 -7.86
C ILE A 84 1.64 -21.03 -6.73
N LEU A 85 1.60 -19.80 -6.22
CA LEU A 85 2.46 -19.37 -5.10
C LEU A 85 2.14 -20.12 -3.80
N ARG A 86 0.85 -20.41 -3.53
CA ARG A 86 0.45 -21.25 -2.38
C ARG A 86 0.93 -22.69 -2.55
N ASP A 87 0.80 -23.26 -3.75
CA ASP A 87 1.32 -24.61 -4.04
C ASP A 87 2.83 -24.68 -3.86
N ALA A 88 3.56 -23.67 -4.35
CA ALA A 88 5.00 -23.59 -4.18
C ALA A 88 5.40 -23.45 -2.69
N ALA A 89 4.65 -22.65 -1.92
CA ALA A 89 4.86 -22.54 -0.47
C ALA A 89 4.61 -23.85 0.24
N ALA A 90 3.54 -24.58 -0.11
CA ALA A 90 3.23 -25.91 0.43
C ALA A 90 4.32 -26.93 0.08
N ALA A 91 4.98 -26.79 -1.08
CA ALA A 91 6.14 -27.59 -1.48
C ALA A 91 7.46 -27.15 -0.81
N GLY A 92 7.42 -26.14 0.05
CA GLY A 92 8.57 -25.66 0.86
C GLY A 92 9.33 -24.50 0.26
N ALA A 93 8.89 -23.89 -0.85
CA ALA A 93 9.48 -22.66 -1.37
C ALA A 93 9.16 -21.47 -0.45
N ARG A 94 10.08 -20.52 -0.34
CA ARG A 94 9.85 -19.26 0.39
C ARG A 94 9.32 -18.19 -0.55
N ILE A 95 8.15 -17.65 -0.19
CA ILE A 95 7.48 -16.63 -1.02
C ILE A 95 7.79 -15.26 -0.43
N GLY A 96 8.39 -14.37 -1.22
CA GLY A 96 8.80 -13.03 -0.79
C GLY A 96 7.63 -12.13 -0.37
N SER A 97 6.46 -12.32 -1.00
CA SER A 97 5.17 -11.72 -0.59
C SER A 97 4.09 -12.77 -0.78
N HIS A 98 3.80 -13.52 0.30
CA HIS A 98 2.83 -14.60 0.25
C HIS A 98 1.41 -14.07 0.00
N PRO A 99 0.59 -14.69 -0.86
CA PRO A 99 -0.76 -14.21 -1.16
C PRO A 99 -1.63 -13.96 0.08
N ASP A 100 -1.55 -14.84 1.09
CA ASP A 100 -2.33 -14.69 2.32
C ASP A 100 -1.84 -13.54 3.20
N VAL A 101 -0.55 -13.21 3.15
CA VAL A 101 0.01 -12.03 3.80
C VAL A 101 -0.43 -10.76 3.07
N ILE A 102 -0.42 -10.77 1.73
CA ILE A 102 -0.93 -9.66 0.92
C ILE A 102 -2.41 -9.42 1.23
N ALA A 103 -3.22 -10.48 1.37
CA ALA A 103 -4.63 -10.36 1.71
C ALA A 103 -4.86 -9.71 3.07
N LYS A 104 -3.98 -9.96 4.06
CA LYS A 104 -4.07 -9.39 5.41
C LYS A 104 -3.55 -7.95 5.47
N MET A 105 -2.35 -7.67 4.98
CA MET A 105 -1.71 -6.36 5.17
C MET A 105 -1.70 -5.46 3.93
N GLY A 106 -1.83 -6.02 2.73
CA GLY A 106 -1.81 -5.27 1.46
C GLY A 106 -3.19 -4.83 0.97
N THR A 107 -4.25 -5.06 1.74
CA THR A 107 -5.58 -4.51 1.49
C THR A 107 -5.87 -3.37 2.47
N LYS A 108 -6.72 -2.42 2.10
CA LYS A 108 -7.05 -1.29 2.99
C LYS A 108 -7.85 -1.71 4.23
N ALA A 109 -8.29 -2.98 4.33
CA ALA A 109 -8.85 -3.53 5.55
C ALA A 109 -7.87 -3.43 6.74
N VAL A 110 -6.55 -3.51 6.47
CA VAL A 110 -5.51 -3.32 7.48
C VAL A 110 -5.65 -2.00 8.24
N LEU A 111 -6.17 -0.94 7.62
CA LEU A 111 -6.42 0.36 8.27
C LEU A 111 -7.45 0.25 9.39
N TYR A 112 -8.44 -0.62 9.22
CA TYR A 112 -9.44 -0.91 10.24
C TYR A 112 -8.92 -1.91 11.29
N ASP A 113 -8.26 -2.96 10.86
CA ASP A 113 -7.77 -4.02 11.75
C ASP A 113 -6.72 -3.48 12.73
N THR A 114 -5.84 -2.60 12.24
CA THR A 114 -4.74 -2.01 13.03
C THR A 114 -5.05 -0.62 13.59
N ARG A 115 -6.30 -0.18 13.57
CA ARG A 115 -6.70 1.17 14.01
C ARG A 115 -6.39 1.49 15.49
N ALA A 116 -6.17 0.47 16.29
CA ALA A 116 -5.79 0.64 17.70
C ALA A 116 -4.29 0.92 17.90
N LEU A 117 -3.46 0.72 16.87
CA LEU A 117 -2.05 1.09 16.91
C LEU A 117 -1.89 2.61 16.87
N GLY A 118 -0.72 3.11 17.31
CA GLY A 118 -0.42 4.54 17.31
C GLY A 118 -0.46 5.25 15.95
N TRP A 119 -0.53 4.52 14.86
CA TRP A 119 -0.73 5.04 13.50
C TRP A 119 -2.21 5.05 13.07
N GLY A 120 -3.11 4.58 13.93
CA GLY A 120 -4.54 4.46 13.61
C GLY A 120 -5.25 5.80 13.63
N THR A 121 -6.42 5.81 13.02
CA THR A 121 -7.36 6.92 13.08
C THR A 121 -8.78 6.37 13.11
N ASP A 122 -9.77 7.24 13.32
CA ASP A 122 -11.17 6.82 13.27
C ASP A 122 -11.52 6.23 11.90
N THR A 123 -11.58 4.90 11.86
CA THR A 123 -11.76 4.10 10.66
C THR A 123 -12.88 3.10 10.86
N ARG A 124 -13.76 2.97 9.86
CA ARG A 124 -14.81 1.94 9.81
C ARG A 124 -14.63 1.11 8.55
N LEU A 125 -14.84 -0.20 8.69
CA LEU A 125 -14.95 -1.15 7.59
C LEU A 125 -16.43 -1.51 7.42
N TYR A 126 -16.94 -1.33 6.21
CA TYR A 126 -18.28 -1.81 5.81
C TYR A 126 -18.12 -3.04 4.96
N THR A 127 -18.89 -4.07 5.29
CA THR A 127 -18.91 -5.35 4.56
C THR A 127 -20.16 -5.50 3.70
N THR A 128 -21.17 -4.67 3.92
CA THR A 128 -22.41 -4.69 3.15
C THR A 128 -22.88 -3.27 2.79
N PRO A 129 -23.60 -3.11 1.66
CA PRO A 129 -24.24 -1.84 1.33
C PRO A 129 -25.22 -1.33 2.41
N ALA A 130 -25.91 -2.24 3.11
CA ALA A 130 -26.86 -1.88 4.16
C ALA A 130 -26.15 -1.24 5.36
N GLU A 131 -25.05 -1.83 5.83
CA GLU A 131 -24.23 -1.22 6.89
C GLU A 131 -23.74 0.17 6.49
N PHE A 132 -23.22 0.30 5.26
CA PHE A 132 -22.73 1.56 4.75
C PHE A 132 -23.81 2.64 4.74
N ARG A 133 -24.98 2.34 4.15
CA ARG A 133 -26.09 3.28 4.12
C ARG A 133 -26.64 3.64 5.50
N GLY A 134 -26.64 2.71 6.43
CA GLY A 134 -27.14 2.92 7.78
C GLY A 134 -26.21 3.72 8.70
N GLN A 135 -24.87 3.66 8.47
CA GLN A 135 -23.91 4.22 9.43
C GLN A 135 -23.14 5.42 8.90
N PHE A 136 -22.83 5.47 7.61
CA PHE A 136 -21.99 6.53 7.03
C PHE A 136 -22.57 7.94 7.21
N PRO A 137 -23.88 8.21 7.02
CA PRO A 137 -24.44 9.55 7.18
C PRO A 137 -24.17 10.15 8.57
N ALA A 138 -24.32 9.36 9.64
CA ALA A 138 -24.07 9.83 11.00
C ALA A 138 -22.58 10.14 11.23
N ARG A 139 -21.68 9.34 10.68
CA ARG A 139 -20.22 9.57 10.76
C ARG A 139 -19.80 10.80 9.98
N LEU A 140 -20.38 11.00 8.79
CA LEU A 140 -20.15 12.22 8.00
C LEU A 140 -20.65 13.47 8.73
N ALA A 141 -21.82 13.38 9.37
CA ALA A 141 -22.34 14.49 10.18
C ALA A 141 -21.45 14.84 11.36
N ALA A 142 -20.90 13.83 12.03
CA ALA A 142 -20.00 14.02 13.18
C ALA A 142 -18.71 14.76 12.81
N ASP A 143 -18.08 14.41 11.69
CA ASP A 143 -16.77 14.94 11.29
C ASP A 143 -16.85 16.08 10.25
N GLY A 144 -17.95 16.17 9.50
CA GLY A 144 -18.16 17.08 8.37
C GLY A 144 -17.40 16.69 7.10
N VAL A 145 -16.34 15.88 7.21
CA VAL A 145 -15.55 15.38 6.08
C VAL A 145 -14.97 14.00 6.35
N ARG A 146 -15.15 13.09 5.39
CA ARG A 146 -14.62 11.72 5.48
C ARG A 146 -14.03 11.26 4.16
N VAL A 147 -13.25 10.18 4.19
CA VAL A 147 -12.65 9.56 3.01
C VAL A 147 -13.14 8.12 2.88
N LEU A 148 -13.74 7.81 1.74
CA LEU A 148 -14.19 6.47 1.37
C LEU A 148 -13.15 5.83 0.44
N LYS A 149 -12.80 4.57 0.70
CA LYS A 149 -11.78 3.82 -0.07
C LYS A 149 -12.25 2.39 -0.27
N PRO A 150 -12.29 1.85 -1.51
CA PRO A 150 -12.44 0.41 -1.70
C PRO A 150 -11.28 -0.32 -1.00
N SER A 151 -11.55 -1.49 -0.44
CA SER A 151 -10.51 -2.27 0.28
C SER A 151 -9.34 -2.69 -0.62
N ARG A 152 -9.61 -2.89 -1.90
CA ARG A 152 -8.60 -3.14 -2.94
C ARG A 152 -8.64 -2.03 -3.98
N GLY A 153 -7.48 -1.63 -4.47
CA GLY A 153 -7.33 -0.57 -5.46
C GLY A 153 -5.99 0.14 -5.30
N ASN A 154 -5.44 0.61 -6.40
CA ASN A 154 -4.20 1.39 -6.44
C ASN A 154 -4.44 2.77 -7.05
N GLY A 155 -3.48 3.68 -6.88
CA GLY A 155 -3.48 4.99 -7.54
C GLY A 155 -4.74 5.83 -7.29
N GLY A 156 -5.44 5.65 -6.18
CA GLY A 156 -6.63 6.44 -5.82
C GLY A 156 -7.92 6.05 -6.54
N LEU A 157 -7.96 4.90 -7.22
CA LEU A 157 -9.20 4.40 -7.86
C LEU A 157 -10.28 4.17 -6.81
N GLY A 158 -11.48 4.74 -7.03
CA GLY A 158 -12.61 4.62 -6.13
C GLY A 158 -12.44 5.35 -4.78
N VAL A 159 -11.38 6.13 -4.61
CA VAL A 159 -11.16 6.92 -3.38
C VAL A 159 -11.89 8.25 -3.50
N TRP A 160 -12.81 8.48 -2.56
CA TRP A 160 -13.64 9.68 -2.50
C TRP A 160 -13.43 10.43 -1.19
N LYS A 161 -13.18 11.73 -1.29
CA LYS A 161 -13.35 12.65 -0.17
C LYS A 161 -14.77 13.20 -0.24
N VAL A 162 -15.50 13.08 0.85
CA VAL A 162 -16.89 13.50 0.98
C VAL A 162 -16.96 14.60 2.03
N THR A 163 -17.52 15.74 1.67
CA THR A 163 -17.66 16.89 2.55
C THR A 163 -19.13 17.28 2.66
N LEU A 164 -19.62 17.45 3.89
CA LEU A 164 -20.95 17.93 4.20
C LEU A 164 -20.88 19.41 4.59
N GLY A 165 -21.67 20.26 3.91
CA GLY A 165 -21.67 21.68 4.18
C GLY A 165 -20.29 22.33 4.07
N ASP A 166 -19.86 23.03 5.11
CA ASP A 166 -18.55 23.68 5.19
C ASP A 166 -17.40 22.73 5.64
N GLY A 167 -17.70 21.44 5.86
CA GLY A 167 -16.75 20.42 6.30
C GLY A 167 -16.46 20.45 7.80
N ARG A 168 -17.28 21.15 8.59
CA ARG A 168 -17.24 21.11 10.04
C ARG A 168 -18.18 20.04 10.57
N GLY A 169 -17.75 19.33 11.60
CA GLY A 169 -18.58 18.34 12.27
C GLY A 169 -19.71 18.95 13.11
N GLY A 170 -20.57 18.06 13.63
CA GLY A 170 -21.68 18.44 14.50
C GLY A 170 -22.96 18.84 13.78
N SER A 171 -23.04 18.59 12.48
CA SER A 171 -24.27 18.80 11.69
C SER A 171 -25.34 17.75 12.02
N PRO A 172 -26.62 18.02 11.79
CA PRO A 172 -27.66 16.98 11.80
C PRO A 172 -27.32 15.85 10.82
N VAL A 173 -27.77 14.64 11.11
CA VAL A 173 -27.56 13.47 10.23
C VAL A 173 -28.25 13.73 8.88
N PRO A 174 -27.52 13.74 7.76
CA PRO A 174 -28.09 14.06 6.46
C PRO A 174 -28.95 12.91 5.94
N GLY A 175 -30.06 13.25 5.33
CA GLY A 175 -30.85 12.32 4.52
C GLY A 175 -30.20 12.03 3.15
N PRO A 176 -30.75 11.08 2.39
CA PRO A 176 -30.20 10.69 1.08
C PRO A 176 -30.19 11.84 0.05
N ASP A 177 -31.10 12.82 0.18
CA ASP A 177 -31.21 13.97 -0.74
C ASP A 177 -30.29 15.12 -0.34
N ALA A 178 -29.63 15.05 0.81
CA ALA A 178 -28.70 16.08 1.25
C ALA A 178 -27.53 16.20 0.26
N ILE A 179 -27.23 17.43 -0.16
CA ILE A 179 -26.13 17.69 -1.08
C ILE A 179 -24.80 17.60 -0.36
N VAL A 180 -23.88 16.83 -0.93
CA VAL A 180 -22.48 16.70 -0.48
C VAL A 180 -21.54 17.12 -1.60
N LEU A 181 -20.35 17.57 -1.21
CA LEU A 181 -19.23 17.78 -2.12
C LEU A 181 -18.41 16.51 -2.17
N ALA A 182 -18.36 15.84 -3.32
CA ALA A 182 -17.53 14.67 -3.56
C ALA A 182 -16.34 15.02 -4.44
N GLN A 183 -15.16 14.60 -4.04
CA GLN A 183 -13.93 14.76 -4.80
C GLN A 183 -13.24 13.40 -4.96
N HIS A 184 -13.09 12.96 -6.21
CA HIS A 184 -12.39 11.71 -6.53
C HIS A 184 -10.88 11.92 -6.56
N ALA A 185 -10.10 11.03 -5.95
CA ALA A 185 -8.65 11.19 -5.81
C ALA A 185 -7.89 11.24 -7.15
N ARG A 186 -8.44 10.65 -8.23
CA ARG A 186 -7.83 10.67 -9.57
C ARG A 186 -8.13 11.94 -10.38
N VAL A 187 -9.03 12.80 -9.92
CA VAL A 187 -9.35 14.03 -10.63
C VAL A 187 -8.20 15.03 -10.45
N ARG A 188 -7.49 15.29 -11.53
CA ARG A 188 -6.19 15.99 -11.52
C ARG A 188 -6.29 17.49 -11.23
N ASP A 189 -7.40 18.10 -11.57
CA ASP A 189 -7.65 19.55 -11.39
C ASP A 189 -8.28 19.89 -10.04
N GLY A 190 -8.57 18.89 -9.21
CA GLY A 190 -9.23 19.08 -7.93
C GLY A 190 -10.71 19.38 -8.03
N THR A 191 -11.33 19.19 -9.19
CA THR A 191 -12.77 19.39 -9.40
C THR A 191 -13.56 18.59 -8.37
N ARG A 192 -14.61 19.23 -7.87
CA ARG A 192 -15.58 18.66 -6.92
C ARG A 192 -16.93 18.58 -7.60
N GLU A 193 -17.63 17.55 -7.25
CA GLU A 193 -18.99 17.32 -7.73
C GLU A 193 -19.96 17.54 -6.57
N GLU A 194 -21.00 18.33 -6.82
CA GLU A 194 -22.15 18.47 -5.92
C GLU A 194 -23.20 17.43 -6.32
N LEU A 195 -23.56 16.54 -5.40
CA LEU A 195 -24.56 15.51 -5.67
C LEU A 195 -25.27 15.08 -4.39
N PRO A 196 -26.46 14.48 -4.50
CA PRO A 196 -27.15 13.87 -3.37
C PRO A 196 -26.31 12.78 -2.72
N LEU A 197 -26.30 12.73 -1.40
CA LEU A 197 -25.57 11.72 -0.61
C LEU A 197 -25.97 10.29 -1.02
N GLY A 198 -27.27 10.05 -1.27
CA GLY A 198 -27.76 8.76 -1.74
C GLY A 198 -27.12 8.32 -3.05
N GLN A 199 -26.99 9.23 -4.02
CA GLN A 199 -26.34 8.97 -5.30
C GLN A 199 -24.85 8.64 -5.14
N LEU A 200 -24.14 9.35 -4.25
CA LEU A 200 -22.74 9.03 -3.93
C LEU A 200 -22.64 7.64 -3.31
N MET A 201 -23.52 7.30 -2.37
CA MET A 201 -23.52 5.99 -1.72
C MET A 201 -23.82 4.87 -2.73
N ASP A 202 -24.67 5.09 -3.73
CA ASP A 202 -24.93 4.14 -4.80
C ASP A 202 -23.67 3.91 -5.67
N ARG A 203 -22.95 4.97 -6.01
CA ARG A 203 -21.66 4.85 -6.73
C ARG A 203 -20.63 4.04 -5.92
N CYS A 204 -20.54 4.28 -4.62
CA CYS A 204 -19.61 3.56 -3.75
C CYS A 204 -20.03 2.10 -3.53
N ALA A 205 -21.31 1.75 -3.70
CA ALA A 205 -21.82 0.39 -3.54
C ALA A 205 -21.18 -0.60 -4.52
N ALA A 206 -20.67 -0.16 -5.67
CA ALA A 206 -19.89 -0.98 -6.59
C ALA A 206 -18.68 -1.67 -5.93
N ALA A 207 -18.13 -1.08 -4.85
CA ALA A 207 -17.04 -1.69 -4.11
C ALA A 207 -17.41 -3.05 -3.51
N PHE A 208 -18.67 -3.27 -3.12
CA PHE A 208 -19.12 -4.51 -2.49
C PHE A 208 -19.31 -5.66 -3.47
N THR A 209 -19.58 -5.37 -4.74
CA THR A 209 -19.73 -6.39 -5.79
C THR A 209 -18.41 -6.76 -6.45
N ALA A 210 -17.38 -5.97 -6.22
CA ALA A 210 -16.04 -6.25 -6.74
C ALA A 210 -15.47 -7.56 -6.19
N TYR A 211 -14.56 -8.17 -6.92
CA TYR A 211 -13.84 -9.39 -6.53
C TYR A 211 -14.76 -10.56 -6.16
N GLY A 212 -15.78 -10.79 -6.99
CA GLY A 212 -16.74 -11.88 -6.76
C GLY A 212 -17.65 -11.64 -5.54
N GLY A 213 -17.93 -10.38 -5.19
CA GLY A 213 -18.80 -10.03 -4.06
C GLY A 213 -18.11 -10.02 -2.69
N THR A 214 -16.79 -10.13 -2.65
CA THR A 214 -15.99 -10.07 -1.40
C THR A 214 -15.38 -8.69 -1.14
N GLY A 215 -15.71 -7.70 -1.97
CA GLY A 215 -15.23 -6.34 -1.80
C GLY A 215 -15.81 -5.66 -0.55
N THR A 216 -15.04 -4.76 0.05
CA THR A 216 -15.43 -3.98 1.24
C THR A 216 -15.07 -2.52 1.05
N LEU A 217 -15.64 -1.64 1.86
CA LEU A 217 -15.43 -0.21 1.81
C LEU A 217 -14.88 0.29 3.15
N ILE A 218 -13.80 1.04 3.10
CA ILE A 218 -13.20 1.75 4.24
C ILE A 218 -13.75 3.17 4.27
N ASP A 219 -14.20 3.60 5.44
CA ASP A 219 -14.52 4.96 5.79
C ASP A 219 -13.51 5.44 6.84
N GLN A 220 -12.69 6.42 6.49
CA GLN A 220 -11.60 6.93 7.31
C GLN A 220 -11.77 8.42 7.56
N ALA A 221 -11.43 8.87 8.78
CA ALA A 221 -11.35 10.29 9.08
C ALA A 221 -10.39 11.02 8.12
N PHE A 222 -10.76 12.22 7.70
CA PHE A 222 -9.91 13.01 6.80
C PHE A 222 -8.70 13.58 7.55
N ALA A 223 -7.51 13.31 7.04
CA ALA A 223 -6.27 13.86 7.59
C ALA A 223 -6.14 15.34 7.20
N ARG A 224 -6.45 16.25 8.12
CA ARG A 224 -6.48 17.71 7.84
C ARG A 224 -5.10 18.26 7.46
N ARG A 225 -4.02 17.61 7.90
CA ARG A 225 -2.63 17.99 7.56
C ARG A 225 -2.11 17.36 6.27
N ILE A 226 -2.99 16.88 5.39
CA ILE A 226 -2.60 16.31 4.08
C ILE A 226 -1.72 17.25 3.24
N GLY A 227 -1.87 18.56 3.42
CA GLY A 227 -1.03 19.57 2.78
C GLY A 227 0.45 19.52 3.15
N HIS A 228 0.80 18.86 4.25
CA HIS A 228 2.20 18.61 4.64
C HIS A 228 2.82 17.44 3.87
N GLY A 229 2.05 16.80 3.00
CA GLY A 229 2.51 15.70 2.16
C GLY A 229 2.27 14.32 2.75
N ILE A 230 2.63 13.34 1.94
CA ILE A 230 2.57 11.92 2.26
C ILE A 230 4.01 11.44 2.42
N ILE A 231 4.28 10.67 3.46
CA ILE A 231 5.56 10.01 3.70
C ILE A 231 5.37 8.54 3.36
N ARG A 232 6.16 8.02 2.43
CA ARG A 232 6.29 6.59 2.16
C ARG A 232 7.51 6.05 2.86
N ALA A 233 7.35 5.08 3.74
CA ALA A 233 8.44 4.32 4.32
C ALA A 233 8.63 3.01 3.53
N TYR A 234 9.84 2.74 3.05
CA TYR A 234 10.21 1.49 2.39
C TYR A 234 10.83 0.56 3.42
N LEU A 235 10.39 -0.71 3.41
CA LEU A 235 10.87 -1.70 4.36
C LEU A 235 11.31 -2.99 3.65
N VAL A 236 12.37 -3.58 4.16
CA VAL A 236 12.75 -4.96 3.93
C VAL A 236 12.44 -5.72 5.21
N ARG A 237 11.45 -6.59 5.18
CA ARG A 237 10.91 -7.23 6.36
C ARG A 237 10.46 -6.20 7.40
N ASP A 238 11.11 -6.17 8.56
CA ASP A 238 10.86 -5.28 9.69
C ASP A 238 11.78 -4.05 9.73
N GLN A 239 12.70 -3.91 8.78
CA GLN A 239 13.70 -2.84 8.74
C GLN A 239 13.33 -1.76 7.73
N VAL A 240 13.31 -0.51 8.16
CA VAL A 240 13.16 0.66 7.27
C VAL A 240 14.44 0.88 6.49
N THR A 241 14.31 0.91 5.17
CA THR A 241 15.43 1.08 4.24
C THR A 241 15.51 2.47 3.62
N GLY A 242 14.47 3.27 3.76
CA GLY A 242 14.44 4.65 3.27
C GLY A 242 13.04 5.23 3.29
N PHE A 243 12.96 6.48 2.89
CA PHE A 243 11.70 7.21 2.83
C PHE A 243 11.55 7.94 1.50
N ALA A 244 10.31 8.23 1.14
CA ALA A 244 9.97 9.22 0.13
C ALA A 244 8.96 10.21 0.68
N ARG A 245 9.04 11.46 0.25
CA ARG A 245 8.02 12.47 0.53
C ARG A 245 7.41 12.96 -0.76
N GLN A 246 6.09 13.06 -0.77
CA GLN A 246 5.32 13.60 -1.88
C GLN A 246 4.32 14.61 -1.35
N TYR A 247 4.12 15.69 -2.09
CA TYR A 247 3.11 16.69 -1.75
C TYR A 247 1.94 16.59 -2.72
N PRO A 248 0.71 16.94 -2.30
CA PRO A 248 -0.36 17.21 -3.24
C PRO A 248 0.10 18.32 -4.22
N LYS A 249 -0.31 18.23 -5.47
CA LYS A 249 0.07 19.20 -6.51
C LYS A 249 -0.27 20.64 -6.06
N GLY A 250 0.69 21.52 -6.22
CA GLY A 250 0.53 22.94 -5.82
C GLY A 250 0.78 23.22 -4.34
N LEU A 251 1.30 22.23 -3.56
CA LEU A 251 1.52 22.33 -2.13
C LEU A 251 2.92 21.88 -1.68
N SER A 252 3.86 21.73 -2.59
CA SER A 252 5.26 21.59 -2.16
C SER A 252 5.68 22.85 -1.38
N PRO A 253 6.71 22.78 -0.53
CA PRO A 253 7.20 23.95 0.19
C PRO A 253 7.48 25.15 -0.73
N GLU A 254 8.05 24.91 -1.91
CA GLU A 254 8.35 25.92 -2.92
C GLU A 254 7.07 26.51 -3.53
N GLU A 255 6.10 25.67 -3.87
CA GLU A 255 4.82 26.09 -4.42
C GLU A 255 3.99 26.89 -3.40
N ARG A 256 4.05 26.51 -2.11
CA ARG A 256 3.42 27.25 -1.01
C ARG A 256 4.11 28.61 -0.82
N ALA A 257 5.43 28.66 -0.77
CA ALA A 257 6.19 29.89 -0.64
C ALA A 257 5.86 30.88 -1.76
N ALA A 258 5.78 30.40 -3.01
CA ALA A 258 5.39 31.22 -4.17
C ALA A 258 3.97 31.81 -4.06
N ARG A 259 3.12 31.21 -3.24
CA ARG A 259 1.73 31.66 -2.99
C ARG A 259 1.56 32.41 -1.68
N GLY A 260 2.62 32.64 -0.91
CA GLY A 260 2.57 33.24 0.42
C GLY A 260 1.82 32.37 1.45
N ILE A 261 1.73 31.06 1.22
CA ILE A 261 1.07 30.12 2.14
C ILE A 261 2.13 29.58 3.11
N SER A 262 1.90 29.74 4.41
CA SER A 262 2.78 29.17 5.44
C SER A 262 2.90 27.65 5.26
N THR A 263 4.14 27.13 5.38
CA THR A 263 4.40 25.68 5.37
C THR A 263 3.76 24.98 6.55
N ASP A 264 3.52 25.69 7.67
CA ASP A 264 2.90 25.15 8.88
C ASP A 264 1.38 25.29 8.92
N ALA A 265 0.79 26.06 7.98
CA ALA A 265 -0.65 26.21 7.92
C ALA A 265 -1.34 24.91 7.48
N ASP A 266 -2.35 24.49 8.24
CA ASP A 266 -3.25 23.43 7.82
C ASP A 266 -4.01 23.89 6.57
N VAL A 267 -4.07 23.00 5.58
CA VAL A 267 -4.83 23.31 4.37
C VAL A 267 -6.31 23.03 4.65
N PRO A 268 -7.22 23.98 4.30
CA PRO A 268 -8.64 23.76 4.51
C PRO A 268 -9.11 22.43 3.93
N ALA A 269 -9.92 21.70 4.69
CA ALA A 269 -10.47 20.40 4.28
C ALA A 269 -11.14 20.46 2.89
N ALA A 270 -11.68 21.62 2.53
CA ALA A 270 -12.32 21.86 1.23
C ALA A 270 -11.34 21.85 0.02
N GLY A 271 -10.01 21.86 0.23
CA GLY A 271 -9.09 22.25 -0.85
C GLY A 271 -8.38 21.15 -1.58
N ILE A 272 -8.16 19.93 -1.01
CA ILE A 272 -7.11 19.10 -1.58
C ILE A 272 -7.42 17.61 -1.57
N MET A 273 -7.56 17.09 -2.76
CA MET A 273 -7.11 15.79 -3.22
C MET A 273 -6.64 16.00 -4.66
N GLY A 274 -5.35 15.99 -4.90
CA GLY A 274 -4.76 16.04 -6.24
C GLY A 274 -3.68 14.99 -6.36
N LEU A 275 -3.32 14.63 -7.58
CA LEU A 275 -2.18 13.73 -7.78
C LEU A 275 -0.95 14.32 -7.12
N PRO A 276 -0.14 13.48 -6.44
CA PRO A 276 1.06 13.94 -5.78
C PRO A 276 2.06 14.52 -6.78
N SER A 277 2.88 15.45 -6.31
CA SER A 277 4.09 15.92 -7.00
C SER A 277 5.12 14.79 -7.16
N GLY A 278 6.25 15.06 -7.76
CA GLY A 278 7.40 14.16 -7.78
C GLY A 278 7.80 13.71 -6.38
N LYS A 279 8.42 12.54 -6.29
CA LYS A 279 8.95 12.00 -5.03
C LYS A 279 10.32 12.60 -4.72
N THR A 280 10.50 13.10 -3.50
CA THR A 280 11.83 13.36 -2.94
C THR A 280 12.21 12.16 -2.07
N MET A 281 13.38 11.59 -2.33
CA MET A 281 13.84 10.36 -1.69
C MET A 281 14.85 10.68 -0.57
N TYR A 282 14.79 9.91 0.51
CA TYR A 282 15.60 10.12 1.70
C TYR A 282 16.18 8.79 2.20
N PRO A 283 17.43 8.80 2.71
CA PRO A 283 18.05 7.61 3.30
C PRO A 283 17.34 7.20 4.60
N PRO A 284 17.56 5.97 5.11
CA PRO A 284 16.94 5.51 6.35
C PRO A 284 17.37 6.29 7.60
N GLY A 285 18.53 6.97 7.53
CA GLY A 285 19.05 7.79 8.63
C GLY A 285 18.61 9.27 8.60
N GLU A 286 17.67 9.64 7.72
CA GLU A 286 17.18 11.03 7.64
C GLU A 286 16.60 11.50 8.98
N PRO A 287 17.17 12.56 9.59
CA PRO A 287 16.74 13.03 10.90
C PRO A 287 15.25 13.42 10.96
N ALA A 288 14.72 13.97 9.87
CA ALA A 288 13.31 14.37 9.79
C ALA A 288 12.33 13.18 9.97
N PHE A 289 12.77 11.94 9.71
CA PHE A 289 11.97 10.73 9.82
C PHE A 289 12.45 9.78 10.93
N ALA A 290 13.41 10.19 11.75
CA ALA A 290 13.98 9.35 12.82
C ALA A 290 12.91 8.81 13.76
N ARG A 291 11.95 9.67 14.16
CA ARG A 291 10.82 9.26 15.01
C ARG A 291 9.91 8.25 14.30
N LEU A 292 9.57 8.48 13.03
CA LEU A 292 8.72 7.55 12.27
C LEU A 292 9.40 6.19 12.15
N ARG A 293 10.71 6.18 11.88
CA ARG A 293 11.51 4.95 11.84
C ARG A 293 11.46 4.20 13.17
N GLN A 294 11.72 4.90 14.28
CA GLN A 294 11.69 4.30 15.61
C GLN A 294 10.34 3.67 15.94
N LEU A 295 9.24 4.37 15.63
CA LEU A 295 7.89 3.86 15.83
C LEU A 295 7.61 2.63 14.96
N LEU A 296 8.02 2.66 13.67
CA LEU A 296 7.83 1.53 12.76
C LEU A 296 8.57 0.29 13.24
N GLU A 297 9.88 0.40 13.46
CA GLU A 297 10.74 -0.74 13.79
C GLU A 297 10.49 -1.25 15.23
N GLY A 298 10.20 -0.34 16.18
CA GLY A 298 10.10 -0.69 17.61
C GLY A 298 8.69 -1.07 18.09
N GLU A 299 7.65 -0.52 17.46
CA GLU A 299 6.29 -0.66 18.00
C GLU A 299 5.28 -1.13 16.96
N TRP A 300 5.23 -0.47 15.79
CA TRP A 300 4.09 -0.61 14.89
C TRP A 300 4.15 -1.84 14.02
N VAL A 301 5.33 -2.20 13.48
CA VAL A 301 5.47 -3.43 12.72
C VAL A 301 5.26 -4.65 13.61
N PRO A 302 5.89 -4.76 14.79
CA PRO A 302 5.57 -5.84 15.74
C PRO A 302 4.10 -5.89 16.17
N GLY A 303 3.49 -4.73 16.44
CA GLY A 303 2.08 -4.63 16.82
C GLY A 303 1.14 -5.07 15.70
N MET A 304 1.41 -4.65 14.45
CA MET A 304 0.68 -5.12 13.27
C MET A 304 0.80 -6.63 13.10
N GLN A 305 1.98 -7.18 13.23
CA GLN A 305 2.21 -8.63 13.13
C GLN A 305 1.37 -9.38 14.16
N ALA A 306 1.35 -8.93 15.42
CA ALA A 306 0.56 -9.54 16.48
C ALA A 306 -0.95 -9.50 16.16
N ILE A 307 -1.46 -8.35 15.69
CA ILE A 307 -2.89 -8.18 15.34
C ILE A 307 -3.28 -9.07 14.16
N LEU A 308 -2.44 -9.13 13.12
CA LEU A 308 -2.74 -9.87 11.88
C LEU A 308 -2.37 -11.36 11.97
N GLY A 309 -1.77 -11.81 13.08
CA GLY A 309 -1.27 -13.18 13.21
C GLY A 309 -0.21 -13.50 12.16
N LEU A 310 0.80 -12.62 12.02
CA LEU A 310 1.94 -12.78 11.13
C LEU A 310 3.19 -13.04 11.96
N ASP A 311 3.92 -14.10 11.67
CA ASP A 311 5.24 -14.31 12.27
C ASP A 311 6.32 -13.44 11.58
N ALA A 312 7.49 -13.31 12.21
CA ALA A 312 8.59 -12.49 11.68
C ALA A 312 9.08 -12.96 10.30
N GLY A 313 8.96 -14.26 10.01
CA GLY A 313 9.32 -14.83 8.71
C GLY A 313 8.29 -14.59 7.61
N SER A 314 7.06 -14.23 7.97
CA SER A 314 5.94 -14.03 7.03
C SER A 314 5.91 -12.64 6.41
N LEU A 315 6.54 -11.63 7.02
CA LEU A 315 6.54 -10.29 6.43
C LEU A 315 7.07 -10.32 5.00
N PRO A 316 6.50 -9.51 4.08
CA PRO A 316 7.03 -9.38 2.73
C PRO A 316 8.51 -9.00 2.76
N VAL A 317 9.28 -9.60 1.86
CA VAL A 317 10.72 -9.26 1.75
C VAL A 317 10.91 -7.79 1.39
N LEU A 318 9.97 -7.23 0.62
CA LEU A 318 9.95 -5.82 0.29
C LEU A 318 8.51 -5.30 0.29
N TRP A 319 8.26 -4.22 1.01
CA TRP A 319 6.96 -3.57 1.08
C TRP A 319 7.12 -2.09 1.44
N ASP A 320 6.07 -1.31 1.30
CA ASP A 320 6.05 0.07 1.76
C ASP A 320 4.75 0.43 2.47
N ALA A 321 4.81 1.47 3.29
CA ALA A 321 3.68 2.03 3.99
C ALA A 321 3.61 3.55 3.80
N ASP A 322 2.43 4.05 3.45
CA ASP A 322 2.17 5.47 3.24
C ASP A 322 1.54 6.08 4.49
N PHE A 323 2.12 7.17 4.96
CA PHE A 323 1.68 7.92 6.13
C PHE A 323 1.29 9.34 5.77
N LEU A 324 0.18 9.79 6.35
CA LEU A 324 -0.19 11.20 6.41
C LEU A 324 0.20 11.76 7.78
N PHE A 325 0.41 13.08 7.85
CA PHE A 325 0.58 13.73 9.14
C PHE A 325 -0.75 13.80 9.87
N GLY A 326 -0.76 13.26 11.09
CA GLY A 326 -1.85 13.38 12.05
C GLY A 326 -1.77 14.69 12.84
N PRO A 327 -2.68 14.89 13.80
CA PRO A 327 -2.59 16.00 14.74
C PRO A 327 -1.23 16.03 15.44
N ARG A 328 -0.73 17.22 15.76
CA ARG A 328 0.46 17.31 16.62
C ARG A 328 0.14 16.79 18.01
N THR A 329 1.10 16.11 18.61
CA THR A 329 0.99 15.68 20.02
C THR A 329 0.94 16.89 20.95
N ALA A 330 0.57 16.70 22.22
CA ALA A 330 0.59 17.77 23.23
C ALA A 330 1.99 18.41 23.37
N GLY A 331 3.07 17.66 23.07
CA GLY A 331 4.44 18.16 23.03
C GLY A 331 4.85 18.80 21.71
N GLY A 332 3.92 19.07 20.79
CA GLY A 332 4.16 19.71 19.50
C GLY A 332 4.81 18.82 18.42
N GLN A 333 5.04 17.54 18.74
CA GLN A 333 5.66 16.59 17.81
C GLN A 333 4.65 16.13 16.75
N ASP A 334 5.16 15.76 15.57
CA ASP A 334 4.35 15.16 14.55
C ASP A 334 3.86 13.77 14.95
N SER A 335 2.60 13.47 14.65
CA SER A 335 2.04 12.12 14.63
C SER A 335 1.81 11.69 13.18
N TYR A 336 1.66 10.39 12.97
CA TYR A 336 1.55 9.81 11.64
C TYR A 336 0.34 8.90 11.57
N LEU A 337 -0.42 8.99 10.49
CA LEU A 337 -1.62 8.20 10.25
C LEU A 337 -1.39 7.28 9.06
N LEU A 338 -1.58 5.99 9.23
CA LEU A 338 -1.45 5.03 8.15
C LEU A 338 -2.52 5.28 7.09
N CYS A 339 -2.10 5.41 5.84
CA CYS A 339 -2.95 5.66 4.68
C CYS A 339 -3.11 4.44 3.79
N GLU A 340 -2.03 3.68 3.60
CA GLU A 340 -1.96 2.51 2.73
C GLU A 340 -0.73 1.67 3.05
N ILE A 341 -0.82 0.35 2.83
CA ILE A 341 0.32 -0.57 2.79
C ILE A 341 0.37 -1.22 1.41
N ASN A 342 1.53 -1.18 0.78
CA ASN A 342 1.81 -1.88 -0.46
C ASN A 342 2.69 -3.09 -0.17
N ALA A 343 2.11 -4.28 -0.17
CA ALA A 343 2.79 -5.54 0.16
C ALA A 343 3.26 -6.33 -1.07
N SER A 344 3.07 -5.77 -2.28
CA SER A 344 3.41 -6.41 -3.54
C SER A 344 3.83 -5.37 -4.57
N SER A 345 4.62 -5.77 -5.57
CA SER A 345 5.06 -4.92 -6.69
C SER A 345 5.79 -3.62 -6.30
N VAL A 346 6.31 -3.56 -5.08
CA VAL A 346 7.05 -2.40 -4.58
C VAL A 346 8.37 -2.24 -5.33
N THR A 347 8.73 -1.01 -5.69
CA THR A 347 10.04 -0.74 -6.29
C THR A 347 11.14 -0.99 -5.29
N PRO A 348 12.20 -1.77 -5.63
CA PRO A 348 13.36 -1.95 -4.78
C PRO A 348 14.11 -0.61 -4.61
N PHE A 349 13.73 0.11 -3.58
CA PHE A 349 14.24 1.44 -3.29
C PHE A 349 14.40 1.63 -1.77
N PRO A 350 15.35 2.44 -1.30
CA PRO A 350 16.45 3.05 -2.07
C PRO A 350 17.43 1.98 -2.58
N PRO A 351 18.48 2.33 -3.37
CA PRO A 351 19.46 1.35 -3.85
C PRO A 351 20.02 0.46 -2.74
N GLU A 352 20.14 0.99 -1.53
CA GLU A 352 20.61 0.30 -0.31
C GLU A 352 19.65 -0.80 0.15
N ALA A 353 18.37 -0.75 -0.24
CA ALA A 353 17.40 -1.81 0.04
C ALA A 353 17.72 -3.11 -0.73
N VAL A 354 18.34 -3.00 -1.91
CA VAL A 354 18.64 -4.16 -2.77
C VAL A 354 19.56 -5.17 -2.09
N PRO A 355 20.71 -4.80 -1.49
CA PRO A 355 21.52 -5.73 -0.72
C PRO A 355 20.80 -6.35 0.49
N LEU A 356 19.92 -5.60 1.16
CA LEU A 356 19.12 -6.11 2.28
C LEU A 356 18.10 -7.15 1.81
N LEU A 357 17.38 -6.84 0.72
CA LEU A 357 16.46 -7.77 0.07
C LEU A 357 17.17 -9.06 -0.35
N ALA A 358 18.34 -8.97 -0.98
CA ALA A 358 19.10 -10.13 -1.40
C ALA A 358 19.54 -11.00 -0.21
N ARG A 359 20.02 -10.37 0.89
CA ARG A 359 20.36 -11.10 2.12
C ARG A 359 19.15 -11.77 2.77
N ALA A 360 18.01 -11.06 2.88
CA ALA A 360 16.78 -11.62 3.43
C ALA A 360 16.29 -12.83 2.59
N THR A 361 16.45 -12.73 1.25
CA THR A 361 16.12 -13.85 0.35
C THR A 361 17.08 -15.02 0.55
N ALA A 362 18.38 -14.78 0.68
CA ALA A 362 19.37 -15.83 0.93
C ALA A 362 19.13 -16.56 2.26
N GLN A 363 18.80 -15.83 3.32
CA GLN A 363 18.41 -16.41 4.61
C GLN A 363 17.15 -17.29 4.47
N ALA A 364 16.14 -16.81 3.73
CA ALA A 364 14.93 -17.57 3.48
C ALA A 364 15.20 -18.87 2.69
N VAL A 365 16.07 -18.83 1.67
CA VAL A 365 16.50 -20.00 0.91
C VAL A 365 17.23 -21.00 1.82
N THR A 366 18.16 -20.53 2.65
CA THR A 366 18.89 -21.40 3.59
C THR A 366 17.91 -22.10 4.54
N ALA A 367 16.98 -21.36 5.14
CA ALA A 367 15.95 -21.91 6.04
C ALA A 367 15.03 -22.92 5.33
N ALA A 368 14.70 -22.73 4.05
CA ALA A 368 13.91 -23.67 3.27
C ALA A 368 14.64 -25.00 3.04
N ARG A 369 15.95 -24.96 2.87
CA ARG A 369 16.79 -26.15 2.59
C ARG A 369 17.15 -26.93 3.85
N THR A 370 17.28 -26.25 4.98
CA THR A 370 17.57 -26.92 6.29
C THR A 370 16.31 -27.51 6.93
N GLY A 371 15.14 -27.08 6.52
CA GLY A 371 13.84 -27.59 7.00
C GLY A 371 13.27 -28.76 6.16
N ARG A 372 13.98 -29.15 5.08
CA ARG A 372 13.70 -30.36 4.27
C ARG A 372 14.63 -31.48 4.69
#